data_298a9ba0d8cc2a3ec98e192de0e37fd4
#
_entry.id   298a9ba0d8cc2a3ec98e192de0e37fd4
#
_cell.length_a   1.000
_cell.length_b   1.000
_cell.length_c   1.000
_cell.angle_alpha   90.00
_cell.angle_beta   90.00
_cell.angle_gamma   90.00
#
_symmetry.space_group_name_H-M   'P 1'
#
loop_
_entity.id
_entity.type
_entity.pdbx_description
1 polymer ?
#
loop_
_entity_poly.entity_id
_entity_poly.type
_entity_poly.pdbx_seq_one_letter_code
_entity_poly.pdbx_strand_id
1 'polypeptide(L)'
;MKQILLISVFFLLFSCSGQKKSEEQAEKNSQPESNVKSESSPEKSSESQSVVIAPDSKMVYFDGGSFMMGSENGLPNEKPVHKVTVNPFYINKSPVTVSQFRQFVEVTGFKTEAEKFGDSGVFNFEQQQWQLLPGATWYKPFGPNGPDAEDNHPVTHVSWNDAVAYANWAGKRLPTEAEWEYAARSGKNSGEKFSWGDEVSVDGNYFANTWQGPLDAPETKDGYLFTSPVGAFGENEAGLTDMGGNVWQWCANHYKPYPGNDEPVSEDPNVKVIRSGSFFYDTSGEDSFAVSGRSMNSHETSLFNTGFRCAKDAEKE
;
A
#
# COMPACT_ATOMS: atom_id res chain seq x y z
N MET A 1 30.71 -1.04 26.40
CA MET A 1 30.96 -0.54 25.03
C MET A 1 30.32 -1.54 24.10
N LYS A 2 29.08 -1.26 23.67
CA LYS A 2 28.36 -2.06 22.66
C LYS A 2 28.45 -1.29 21.35
N GLN A 3 29.09 -1.90 20.38
CA GLN A 3 29.16 -1.35 19.01
C GLN A 3 27.77 -1.50 18.38
N ILE A 4 27.21 -0.37 18.00
CA ILE A 4 26.00 -0.28 17.18
C ILE A 4 26.46 -0.49 15.73
N LEU A 5 26.06 -1.61 15.14
CA LEU A 5 26.31 -1.91 13.74
C LEU A 5 25.19 -1.23 12.92
N LEU A 6 25.50 -0.10 12.31
CA LEU A 6 24.65 0.53 11.30
C LEU A 6 24.74 -0.33 10.02
N ILE A 7 23.66 -1.02 9.69
CA ILE A 7 23.55 -1.68 8.39
C ILE A 7 22.97 -0.68 7.39
N SER A 8 23.88 -0.06 6.64
CA SER A 8 23.53 0.73 5.45
C SER A 8 23.11 -0.24 4.34
N VAL A 9 21.85 -0.19 3.94
CA VAL A 9 21.35 -0.92 2.77
C VAL A 9 21.86 -0.21 1.51
N PHE A 10 22.90 -0.77 0.90
CA PHE A 10 23.44 -0.34 -0.39
C PHE A 10 22.61 -1.00 -1.51
N PHE A 11 21.84 -0.21 -2.22
CA PHE A 11 21.22 -0.64 -3.49
C PHE A 11 22.28 -0.60 -4.59
N LEU A 12 22.68 -1.76 -5.11
CA LEU A 12 23.48 -1.87 -6.32
C LEU A 12 22.56 -1.76 -7.55
N LEU A 13 22.67 -0.63 -8.23
CA LEU A 13 22.09 -0.40 -9.56
C LEU A 13 22.91 -1.18 -10.59
N PHE A 14 22.34 -2.21 -11.18
CA PHE A 14 22.86 -2.80 -12.41
C PHE A 14 22.27 -2.07 -13.61
N SER A 15 23.10 -1.25 -14.25
CA SER A 15 22.84 -0.65 -15.56
C SER A 15 23.29 -1.63 -16.64
N CYS A 16 22.35 -2.16 -17.42
CA CYS A 16 22.65 -2.88 -18.65
C CYS A 16 22.46 -1.96 -19.85
N SER A 17 23.58 -1.50 -20.43
CA SER A 17 23.63 -0.86 -21.73
C SER A 17 23.65 -1.94 -22.83
N GLY A 18 22.65 -2.00 -23.67
CA GLY A 18 22.59 -2.82 -24.87
C GLY A 18 22.50 -1.98 -26.13
N GLN A 19 23.52 -2.10 -26.98
CA GLN A 19 23.74 -1.35 -28.19
C GLN A 19 22.73 -1.62 -29.32
N LYS A 20 22.42 -0.54 -30.05
CA LYS A 20 21.74 -0.51 -31.35
C LYS A 20 22.56 -1.27 -32.42
N LYS A 21 21.88 -1.99 -33.32
CA LYS A 21 22.27 -2.10 -34.71
C LYS A 21 21.07 -1.91 -35.62
N SER A 22 21.21 -0.91 -36.45
CA SER A 22 20.39 -0.57 -37.60
C SER A 22 20.66 -1.52 -38.75
N GLU A 23 19.63 -1.89 -39.55
CA GLU A 23 19.78 -1.99 -41.00
C GLU A 23 18.43 -1.81 -41.69
N GLU A 24 18.48 -0.93 -42.67
CA GLU A 24 17.53 -0.39 -43.58
C GLU A 24 17.31 -1.39 -44.75
N GLN A 25 16.08 -1.55 -45.27
CA GLN A 25 15.88 -1.53 -46.72
C GLN A 25 14.40 -1.40 -47.09
N ALA A 26 14.17 -0.47 -48.02
CA ALA A 26 12.91 -0.12 -48.66
C ALA A 26 12.62 -1.03 -49.86
N GLU A 27 11.34 -1.11 -50.29
CA GLU A 27 10.80 -0.93 -51.64
C GLU A 27 9.30 -1.26 -51.69
N LYS A 28 8.49 -0.32 -51.98
CA LYS A 28 7.78 0.14 -53.20
C LYS A 28 6.63 -0.75 -53.72
N ASN A 29 5.50 -0.04 -53.85
CA ASN A 29 4.48 -0.07 -54.94
C ASN A 29 3.32 -1.08 -54.82
N SER A 30 2.06 -0.72 -54.86
CA SER A 30 1.24 0.02 -55.82
C SER A 30 -0.23 -0.16 -55.43
N GLN A 31 -1.00 0.92 -55.51
CA GLN A 31 -2.46 0.90 -55.56
C GLN A 31 -2.95 0.37 -56.95
N PRO A 32 -4.23 -0.07 -57.03
CA PRO A 32 -5.23 0.81 -57.59
C PRO A 32 -6.61 0.79 -56.92
N GLU A 33 -7.28 1.90 -57.14
CA GLU A 33 -8.66 2.23 -56.79
C GLU A 33 -9.70 1.29 -57.45
N SER A 34 -10.84 1.07 -56.76
CA SER A 34 -12.15 1.43 -57.34
C SER A 34 -13.35 1.00 -56.49
N ASN A 35 -14.26 1.92 -56.33
CA ASN A 35 -15.72 1.84 -56.30
C ASN A 35 -16.52 1.57 -55.04
N VAL A 36 -17.11 2.64 -54.62
CA VAL A 36 -18.37 2.94 -53.93
C VAL A 36 -19.49 1.92 -54.15
N LYS A 37 -20.06 1.45 -53.04
CA LYS A 37 -21.50 1.25 -52.86
C LYS A 37 -21.92 1.48 -51.40
N SER A 38 -22.82 2.43 -51.27
CA SER A 38 -23.56 2.78 -50.06
C SER A 38 -24.49 1.63 -49.65
N GLU A 39 -24.39 1.16 -48.40
CA GLU A 39 -25.50 0.49 -47.73
C GLU A 39 -25.55 0.92 -46.25
N SER A 40 -26.75 1.25 -45.87
CA SER A 40 -27.21 1.81 -44.60
C SER A 40 -26.79 0.98 -43.39
N SER A 41 -26.19 1.64 -42.41
CA SER A 41 -25.94 1.12 -41.06
C SER A 41 -27.23 1.05 -40.24
N PRO A 42 -27.44 -0.03 -39.49
CA PRO A 42 -28.34 0.04 -38.34
C PRO A 42 -27.58 0.66 -37.15
N GLU A 43 -28.20 1.65 -36.54
CA GLU A 43 -27.78 2.21 -35.24
C GLU A 43 -27.56 1.09 -34.21
N LYS A 44 -26.33 0.92 -33.79
CA LYS A 44 -26.05 0.17 -32.58
C LYS A 44 -26.37 1.07 -31.38
N SER A 45 -27.49 0.76 -30.73
CA SER A 45 -27.80 1.24 -29.39
C SER A 45 -26.57 1.03 -28.50
N SER A 46 -26.07 2.13 -27.94
CA SER A 46 -25.11 2.09 -26.85
C SER A 46 -25.76 1.44 -25.64
N GLU A 47 -25.55 0.15 -25.45
CA GLU A 47 -25.73 -0.46 -24.15
C GLU A 47 -24.82 0.28 -23.14
N SER A 48 -25.45 1.04 -22.26
CA SER A 48 -24.78 1.55 -21.08
C SER A 48 -24.24 0.35 -20.30
N GLN A 49 -22.93 0.15 -20.35
CA GLN A 49 -22.28 -0.79 -19.43
C GLN A 49 -22.65 -0.34 -18.02
N SER A 50 -23.50 -1.13 -17.37
CA SER A 50 -23.76 -0.97 -15.94
C SER A 50 -22.42 -1.05 -15.24
N VAL A 51 -21.99 0.07 -14.65
CA VAL A 51 -20.82 0.13 -13.77
C VAL A 51 -21.11 -0.87 -12.65
N VAL A 52 -20.44 -2.01 -12.68
CA VAL A 52 -20.44 -2.94 -11.55
C VAL A 52 -19.68 -2.24 -10.44
N ILE A 53 -20.44 -1.60 -9.56
CA ILE A 53 -19.91 -0.92 -8.37
C ILE A 53 -19.24 -2.01 -7.52
N ALA A 54 -17.96 -1.81 -7.20
CA ALA A 54 -17.22 -2.65 -6.25
C ALA A 54 -18.06 -2.86 -4.98
N PRO A 55 -18.06 -4.07 -4.37
CA PRO A 55 -18.82 -4.31 -3.16
C PRO A 55 -18.46 -3.25 -2.14
N ASP A 56 -19.48 -2.65 -1.56
CA ASP A 56 -19.43 -1.46 -0.72
C ASP A 56 -18.50 -1.71 0.48
N SER A 57 -17.22 -1.39 0.30
CA SER A 57 -16.31 -1.32 1.43
C SER A 57 -16.80 -0.16 2.28
N LYS A 58 -17.33 -0.47 3.46
CA LYS A 58 -17.80 0.55 4.40
C LYS A 58 -16.72 1.64 4.52
N MET A 59 -17.11 2.87 4.31
CA MET A 59 -16.24 4.04 4.48
C MET A 59 -16.65 4.80 5.72
N VAL A 60 -15.67 5.36 6.42
CA VAL A 60 -15.87 6.23 7.56
C VAL A 60 -15.67 7.67 7.10
N TYR A 61 -16.59 8.54 7.48
CA TYR A 61 -16.55 9.98 7.19
C TYR A 61 -15.78 10.73 8.27
N PHE A 62 -14.97 11.69 7.83
CA PHE A 62 -14.29 12.66 8.68
C PHE A 62 -14.61 14.08 8.20
N ASP A 63 -15.01 14.96 9.15
CA ASP A 63 -15.28 16.37 8.87
C ASP A 63 -14.03 17.17 8.43
N GLY A 64 -12.86 16.55 8.56
CA GLY A 64 -11.59 17.23 8.39
C GLY A 64 -11.27 18.15 9.58
N GLY A 65 -10.33 19.05 9.38
CA GLY A 65 -9.90 19.97 10.43
C GLY A 65 -8.38 20.03 10.56
N SER A 66 -7.92 20.75 11.60
CA SER A 66 -6.48 20.87 11.87
C SER A 66 -6.06 19.97 13.01
N PHE A 67 -4.90 19.33 12.86
CA PHE A 67 -4.29 18.51 13.90
C PHE A 67 -2.77 18.68 13.92
N MET A 68 -2.12 18.14 14.94
CA MET A 68 -0.68 18.11 15.08
C MET A 68 -0.18 16.75 14.55
N MET A 69 0.45 16.77 13.36
CA MET A 69 0.97 15.60 12.68
C MET A 69 2.41 15.30 13.10
N GLY A 70 2.74 14.03 13.24
CA GLY A 70 4.06 13.57 13.66
C GLY A 70 4.16 13.29 15.16
N SER A 71 5.38 13.04 15.64
CA SER A 71 5.67 12.74 17.05
C SER A 71 7.06 13.23 17.44
N GLU A 72 7.17 13.93 18.59
CA GLU A 72 8.49 14.28 19.16
C GLU A 72 9.18 13.08 19.82
N ASN A 73 8.42 12.03 20.14
CA ASN A 73 8.91 10.82 20.79
C ASN A 73 9.18 9.67 19.81
N GLY A 74 8.77 9.82 18.54
CA GLY A 74 8.94 8.82 17.50
C GLY A 74 10.33 8.87 16.83
N LEU A 75 10.41 8.20 15.67
CA LEU A 75 11.63 8.15 14.86
C LEU A 75 12.00 9.54 14.31
N PRO A 76 13.26 9.76 13.88
CA PRO A 76 13.71 11.05 13.36
C PRO A 76 12.84 11.59 12.21
N ASN A 77 12.38 10.72 11.32
CA ASN A 77 11.54 11.08 10.17
C ASN A 77 10.08 11.45 10.52
N GLU A 78 9.66 11.25 11.78
CA GLU A 78 8.36 11.66 12.29
C GLU A 78 8.36 13.08 12.88
N LYS A 79 9.51 13.73 12.92
CA LYS A 79 9.76 15.05 13.51
C LYS A 79 9.95 16.13 12.45
N PRO A 80 9.74 17.39 12.83
CA PRO A 80 9.06 17.86 14.05
C PRO A 80 7.55 17.67 13.97
N VAL A 81 6.89 17.67 15.12
CA VAL A 81 5.43 17.81 15.16
C VAL A 81 5.04 19.14 14.53
N HIS A 82 4.09 19.13 13.61
CA HIS A 82 3.66 20.32 12.89
C HIS A 82 2.16 20.31 12.62
N LYS A 83 1.60 21.52 12.48
CA LYS A 83 0.17 21.67 12.22
C LYS A 83 -0.15 21.37 10.76
N VAL A 84 -1.12 20.46 10.53
CA VAL A 84 -1.68 20.14 9.22
C VAL A 84 -3.19 20.33 9.25
N THR A 85 -3.78 20.65 8.11
CA THR A 85 -5.22 20.73 7.92
C THR A 85 -5.63 19.77 6.81
N VAL A 86 -6.65 18.96 7.07
CA VAL A 86 -7.27 18.06 6.09
C VAL A 86 -8.69 18.54 5.79
N ASN A 87 -9.10 18.40 4.54
CA ASN A 87 -10.47 18.65 4.11
C ASN A 87 -11.39 17.50 4.54
N PRO A 88 -12.72 17.66 4.52
CA PRO A 88 -13.65 16.55 4.71
C PRO A 88 -13.41 15.43 3.71
N PHE A 89 -13.42 14.18 4.17
CA PHE A 89 -13.14 13.00 3.34
C PHE A 89 -13.77 11.74 3.92
N TYR A 90 -13.86 10.72 3.07
CA TYR A 90 -14.18 9.35 3.46
C TYR A 90 -12.93 8.49 3.35
N ILE A 91 -12.77 7.52 4.23
CA ILE A 91 -11.71 6.52 4.17
C ILE A 91 -12.29 5.12 4.38
N ASN A 92 -11.77 4.11 3.68
CA ASN A 92 -12.20 2.72 3.89
C ASN A 92 -11.98 2.30 5.34
N LYS A 93 -12.98 1.63 5.92
CA LYS A 93 -12.92 1.10 7.28
C LYS A 93 -11.69 0.20 7.49
N SER A 94 -11.38 -0.65 6.52
CA SER A 94 -10.26 -1.60 6.53
C SER A 94 -9.38 -1.46 5.28
N PRO A 95 -8.19 -2.04 5.26
CA PRO A 95 -7.44 -2.26 4.03
C PRO A 95 -8.26 -3.01 2.98
N VAL A 96 -7.92 -2.84 1.71
CA VAL A 96 -8.54 -3.59 0.61
C VAL A 96 -8.19 -5.05 0.76
N THR A 97 -9.21 -5.92 0.70
CA THR A 97 -9.03 -7.37 0.86
C THR A 97 -8.65 -8.05 -0.45
N VAL A 98 -8.11 -9.26 -0.35
CA VAL A 98 -7.82 -10.14 -1.50
C VAL A 98 -9.07 -10.34 -2.36
N SER A 99 -10.24 -10.61 -1.74
CA SER A 99 -11.49 -10.81 -2.50
C SER A 99 -11.94 -9.57 -3.25
N GLN A 100 -11.79 -8.37 -2.66
CA GLN A 100 -12.09 -7.10 -3.33
C GLN A 100 -11.13 -6.82 -4.51
N PHE A 101 -9.84 -7.10 -4.32
CA PHE A 101 -8.86 -6.94 -5.38
C PHE A 101 -9.06 -7.97 -6.51
N ARG A 102 -9.42 -9.21 -6.17
CA ARG A 102 -9.80 -10.26 -7.13
C ARG A 102 -10.94 -9.80 -8.04
N GLN A 103 -11.99 -9.20 -7.48
CA GLN A 103 -13.10 -8.68 -8.28
C GLN A 103 -12.63 -7.60 -9.28
N PHE A 104 -11.74 -6.71 -8.87
CA PHE A 104 -11.13 -5.72 -9.77
C PHE A 104 -10.41 -6.40 -10.93
N VAL A 105 -9.56 -7.38 -10.62
CA VAL A 105 -8.80 -8.12 -11.64
C VAL A 105 -9.73 -8.89 -12.59
N GLU A 106 -10.75 -9.57 -12.07
CA GLU A 106 -11.70 -10.36 -12.88
C GLU A 106 -12.53 -9.47 -13.83
N VAL A 107 -12.96 -8.29 -13.36
CA VAL A 107 -13.76 -7.36 -14.18
C VAL A 107 -12.92 -6.65 -15.24
N THR A 108 -11.66 -6.31 -14.92
CA THR A 108 -10.84 -5.44 -15.78
C THR A 108 -9.77 -6.18 -16.60
N GLY A 109 -9.43 -7.42 -16.21
CA GLY A 109 -8.28 -8.13 -16.76
C GLY A 109 -6.94 -7.50 -16.36
N PHE A 110 -6.93 -6.69 -15.29
CA PHE A 110 -5.72 -6.00 -14.84
C PHE A 110 -4.62 -6.99 -14.46
N LYS A 111 -3.38 -6.64 -14.80
CA LYS A 111 -2.18 -7.35 -14.34
C LYS A 111 -1.35 -6.42 -13.48
N THR A 112 -1.00 -6.89 -12.29
CA THR A 112 -0.13 -6.15 -11.36
C THR A 112 1.31 -6.05 -11.88
N GLU A 113 2.09 -5.16 -11.30
CA GLU A 113 3.51 -5.05 -11.62
C GLU A 113 4.27 -6.32 -11.21
N ALA A 114 3.94 -6.92 -10.07
CA ALA A 114 4.47 -8.23 -9.68
C ALA A 114 4.24 -9.31 -10.76
N GLU A 115 3.04 -9.36 -11.34
CA GLU A 115 2.74 -10.30 -12.44
C GLU A 115 3.47 -9.96 -13.74
N LYS A 116 3.73 -8.68 -14.03
CA LYS A 116 4.48 -8.22 -15.22
C LYS A 116 5.97 -8.46 -15.08
N PHE A 117 6.54 -8.23 -13.90
CA PHE A 117 7.97 -8.47 -13.61
C PHE A 117 8.26 -9.95 -13.41
N GLY A 118 7.26 -10.72 -13.00
CA GLY A 118 7.37 -12.15 -12.75
C GLY A 118 7.89 -12.51 -11.37
N ASP A 119 8.07 -11.54 -10.50
CA ASP A 119 8.50 -11.72 -9.10
C ASP A 119 7.99 -10.59 -8.20
N SER A 120 8.18 -10.75 -6.89
CA SER A 120 7.87 -9.73 -5.89
C SER A 120 8.72 -9.95 -4.63
N GLY A 121 8.85 -8.89 -3.82
CA GLY A 121 9.71 -8.91 -2.64
C GLY A 121 9.11 -9.68 -1.47
N VAL A 122 9.89 -10.63 -0.96
CA VAL A 122 9.62 -11.38 0.28
C VAL A 122 10.84 -11.38 1.18
N PHE A 123 10.62 -11.61 2.47
CA PHE A 123 11.72 -11.82 3.39
C PHE A 123 12.02 -13.32 3.53
N ASN A 124 13.25 -13.71 3.25
CA ASN A 124 13.73 -15.08 3.48
C ASN A 124 14.22 -15.21 4.91
N PHE A 125 13.48 -15.94 5.75
CA PHE A 125 13.77 -16.08 7.18
C PHE A 125 15.02 -16.94 7.46
N GLU A 126 15.34 -17.90 6.59
CA GLU A 126 16.54 -18.73 6.75
C GLU A 126 17.81 -17.92 6.45
N GLN A 127 17.77 -17.07 5.44
CA GLN A 127 18.90 -16.23 5.03
C GLN A 127 18.89 -14.85 5.69
N GLN A 128 17.81 -14.52 6.42
CA GLN A 128 17.56 -13.23 7.07
C GLN A 128 17.76 -12.02 6.12
N GLN A 129 17.23 -12.13 4.91
CA GLN A 129 17.38 -11.07 3.89
C GLN A 129 16.16 -10.97 2.98
N TRP A 130 15.96 -9.78 2.45
CA TRP A 130 14.99 -9.55 1.39
C TRP A 130 15.46 -10.20 0.08
N GLN A 131 14.52 -10.79 -0.64
CA GLN A 131 14.74 -11.37 -1.97
C GLN A 131 13.54 -11.16 -2.88
N LEU A 132 13.76 -11.18 -4.19
CA LEU A 132 12.70 -11.31 -5.16
C LEU A 132 12.35 -12.79 -5.31
N LEU A 133 11.07 -13.12 -5.06
CA LEU A 133 10.57 -14.49 -5.17
C LEU A 133 9.82 -14.64 -6.51
N PRO A 134 10.35 -15.47 -7.44
CA PRO A 134 9.68 -15.72 -8.71
C PRO A 134 8.26 -16.26 -8.53
N GLY A 135 7.32 -15.66 -9.24
CA GLY A 135 5.90 -16.02 -9.19
C GLY A 135 5.15 -15.62 -7.93
N ALA A 136 5.76 -14.83 -7.02
CA ALA A 136 5.03 -14.22 -5.93
C ALA A 136 4.12 -13.10 -6.47
N THR A 137 2.85 -13.13 -6.08
CA THR A 137 1.79 -12.23 -6.58
C THR A 137 0.75 -12.00 -5.48
N TRP A 138 -0.19 -11.10 -5.73
CA TRP A 138 -1.30 -10.79 -4.82
C TRP A 138 -2.16 -12.01 -4.46
N TYR A 139 -2.22 -13.05 -5.30
CA TYR A 139 -2.99 -14.28 -5.04
C TYR A 139 -2.10 -15.49 -4.68
N LYS A 140 -0.79 -15.39 -4.88
CA LYS A 140 0.24 -16.38 -4.51
C LYS A 140 1.38 -15.70 -3.76
N PRO A 141 1.15 -15.25 -2.51
CA PRO A 141 2.12 -14.43 -1.78
C PRO A 141 3.47 -15.10 -1.52
N PHE A 142 3.50 -16.44 -1.49
CA PHE A 142 4.71 -17.24 -1.28
C PHE A 142 5.13 -18.01 -2.54
N GLY A 143 4.81 -17.45 -3.73
CA GLY A 143 5.14 -18.04 -5.02
C GLY A 143 4.20 -19.17 -5.46
N PRO A 144 4.40 -19.74 -6.64
CA PRO A 144 3.43 -20.63 -7.30
C PRO A 144 3.14 -21.93 -6.53
N ASN A 145 4.08 -22.38 -5.71
CA ASN A 145 3.94 -23.59 -4.91
C ASN A 145 3.44 -23.31 -3.47
N GLY A 146 3.31 -22.03 -3.10
CA GLY A 146 2.80 -21.62 -1.81
C GLY A 146 1.26 -21.66 -1.75
N PRO A 147 0.68 -21.43 -0.55
CA PRO A 147 -0.76 -21.30 -0.39
C PRO A 147 -1.31 -20.12 -1.19
N ASP A 148 -2.59 -20.19 -1.52
CA ASP A 148 -3.32 -19.04 -2.03
C ASP A 148 -3.51 -17.99 -0.93
N ALA A 149 -3.60 -16.72 -1.32
CA ALA A 149 -3.96 -15.65 -0.41
C ALA A 149 -5.43 -15.82 0.05
N GLU A 150 -5.67 -15.57 1.34
CA GLU A 150 -7.00 -15.71 1.94
C GLU A 150 -7.88 -14.50 1.61
N ASP A 151 -9.14 -14.75 1.23
CA ASP A 151 -10.05 -13.75 0.67
C ASP A 151 -10.34 -12.56 1.60
N ASN A 152 -10.38 -12.77 2.90
CA ASN A 152 -10.65 -11.76 3.93
C ASN A 152 -9.40 -11.11 4.53
N HIS A 153 -8.22 -11.48 4.06
CA HIS A 153 -6.95 -10.84 4.41
C HIS A 153 -6.70 -9.60 3.55
N PRO A 154 -5.87 -8.64 4.00
CA PRO A 154 -5.47 -7.52 3.15
C PRO A 154 -4.69 -8.02 1.94
N VAL A 155 -4.95 -7.43 0.78
CA VAL A 155 -4.14 -7.70 -0.42
C VAL A 155 -2.72 -7.18 -0.21
N THR A 156 -1.74 -8.01 -0.59
CA THR A 156 -0.29 -7.69 -0.58
C THR A 156 0.31 -7.92 -1.97
N HIS A 157 1.61 -7.72 -2.13
CA HIS A 157 2.29 -7.82 -3.43
C HIS A 157 1.69 -6.90 -4.50
N VAL A 158 1.21 -5.75 -4.07
CA VAL A 158 0.68 -4.69 -4.92
C VAL A 158 1.56 -3.46 -4.81
N SER A 159 1.94 -2.90 -5.95
CA SER A 159 2.69 -1.65 -6.05
C SER A 159 1.77 -0.44 -5.76
N TRP A 160 2.36 0.74 -5.64
CA TRP A 160 1.58 1.97 -5.57
C TRP A 160 0.75 2.20 -6.84
N ASN A 161 1.31 1.86 -8.01
CA ASN A 161 0.62 1.96 -9.29
C ASN A 161 -0.60 1.02 -9.36
N ASP A 162 -0.46 -0.21 -8.86
CA ASP A 162 -1.56 -1.18 -8.75
C ASP A 162 -2.66 -0.68 -7.81
N ALA A 163 -2.26 -0.13 -6.67
CA ALA A 163 -3.19 0.43 -5.67
C ALA A 163 -3.97 1.64 -6.24
N VAL A 164 -3.30 2.52 -7.01
CA VAL A 164 -3.95 3.64 -7.71
C VAL A 164 -4.90 3.14 -8.79
N ALA A 165 -4.52 2.11 -9.55
CA ALA A 165 -5.39 1.53 -10.58
C ALA A 165 -6.68 0.96 -9.96
N TYR A 166 -6.56 0.21 -8.86
CA TYR A 166 -7.72 -0.26 -8.10
C TYR A 166 -8.59 0.89 -7.59
N ALA A 167 -7.96 1.89 -6.95
CA ALA A 167 -8.69 3.01 -6.37
C ALA A 167 -9.49 3.78 -7.44
N ASN A 168 -8.89 4.05 -8.59
CA ASN A 168 -9.56 4.70 -9.72
C ASN A 168 -10.73 3.88 -10.25
N TRP A 169 -10.57 2.56 -10.41
CA TRP A 169 -11.66 1.66 -10.81
C TRP A 169 -12.82 1.70 -9.82
N ALA A 170 -12.52 1.76 -8.52
CA ALA A 170 -13.51 1.84 -7.46
C ALA A 170 -14.15 3.25 -7.30
N GLY A 171 -13.80 4.23 -8.14
CA GLY A 171 -14.26 5.62 -7.99
C GLY A 171 -13.72 6.30 -6.74
N LYS A 172 -12.52 5.93 -6.31
CA LYS A 172 -11.82 6.37 -5.09
C LYS A 172 -10.40 6.84 -5.44
N ARG A 173 -9.63 7.16 -4.42
CA ARG A 173 -8.20 7.47 -4.48
C ARG A 173 -7.47 6.84 -3.29
N LEU A 174 -6.15 6.90 -3.27
CA LEU A 174 -5.40 6.64 -2.04
C LEU A 174 -5.58 7.81 -1.07
N PRO A 175 -5.52 7.57 0.26
CA PRO A 175 -5.48 8.65 1.24
C PRO A 175 -4.17 9.43 1.09
N THR A 176 -4.20 10.72 1.36
CA THR A 176 -2.98 11.44 1.65
C THR A 176 -2.39 10.96 2.98
N GLU A 177 -1.09 11.15 3.17
CA GLU A 177 -0.42 10.80 4.41
C GLU A 177 -1.08 11.49 5.62
N ALA A 178 -1.46 12.76 5.47
CA ALA A 178 -2.14 13.52 6.52
C ALA A 178 -3.54 13.00 6.82
N GLU A 179 -4.32 12.61 5.81
CA GLU A 179 -5.64 11.99 6.01
C GLU A 179 -5.51 10.65 6.71
N TRP A 180 -4.50 9.86 6.36
CA TRP A 180 -4.24 8.58 7.00
C TRP A 180 -3.93 8.75 8.49
N GLU A 181 -3.01 9.67 8.87
CA GLU A 181 -2.67 9.92 10.28
C GLU A 181 -3.84 10.55 11.04
N TYR A 182 -4.56 11.51 10.43
CA TYR A 182 -5.76 12.09 11.03
C TYR A 182 -6.81 11.03 11.36
N ALA A 183 -7.03 10.10 10.44
CA ALA A 183 -7.95 8.97 10.63
C ALA A 183 -7.46 7.98 11.69
N ALA A 184 -6.14 7.67 11.71
CA ALA A 184 -5.55 6.82 12.74
C ALA A 184 -5.71 7.40 14.15
N ARG A 185 -5.66 8.72 14.28
CA ARG A 185 -5.94 9.48 15.51
C ARG A 185 -7.43 9.71 15.77
N SER A 186 -8.32 9.03 15.03
CA SER A 186 -9.79 9.18 15.15
C SER A 186 -10.29 10.62 14.95
N GLY A 187 -9.60 11.42 14.13
CA GLY A 187 -9.95 12.82 13.88
C GLY A 187 -9.63 13.78 15.04
N LYS A 188 -8.78 13.38 15.99
CA LYS A 188 -8.46 14.13 17.20
C LYS A 188 -6.96 14.48 17.28
N ASN A 189 -6.62 15.43 18.11
CA ASN A 189 -5.25 15.64 18.58
C ASN A 189 -4.96 14.73 19.79
N SER A 190 -5.11 13.40 19.62
CA SER A 190 -4.75 12.47 20.67
C SER A 190 -3.24 12.41 20.82
N GLY A 191 -2.75 12.30 22.06
CA GLY A 191 -1.33 12.04 22.35
C GLY A 191 -0.97 10.55 22.34
N GLU A 192 -1.93 9.69 22.05
CA GLU A 192 -1.76 8.23 22.04
C GLU A 192 -0.77 7.78 20.99
N LYS A 193 0.01 6.75 21.35
CA LYS A 193 1.03 6.19 20.49
C LYS A 193 0.40 5.41 19.32
N PHE A 194 -0.62 4.59 19.61
CA PHE A 194 -1.32 3.77 18.63
C PHE A 194 -2.76 4.24 18.42
N SER A 195 -3.40 3.73 17.40
CA SER A 195 -4.80 4.09 17.09
C SER A 195 -5.82 3.53 18.10
N TRP A 196 -5.38 2.71 19.04
CA TRP A 196 -6.18 2.07 20.09
C TRP A 196 -5.71 2.43 21.51
N GLY A 197 -4.66 3.24 21.68
CA GLY A 197 -4.08 3.65 22.98
C GLY A 197 -2.55 3.53 22.98
N ASP A 198 -1.96 3.25 24.13
CA ASP A 198 -0.51 3.30 24.30
C ASP A 198 0.17 1.91 24.44
N GLU A 199 -0.61 0.84 24.60
CA GLU A 199 -0.09 -0.51 24.84
C GLU A 199 -0.32 -1.41 23.62
N VAL A 200 0.67 -2.22 23.26
CA VAL A 200 0.56 -3.21 22.16
C VAL A 200 -0.34 -4.36 22.56
N SER A 201 -0.30 -4.74 23.83
CA SER A 201 -1.15 -5.79 24.38
C SER A 201 -1.41 -5.56 25.86
N VAL A 202 -2.57 -6.03 26.34
CA VAL A 202 -2.93 -6.05 27.77
C VAL A 202 -3.37 -7.44 28.13
N ASP A 203 -2.80 -8.00 29.20
CA ASP A 203 -3.10 -9.35 29.69
C ASP A 203 -3.01 -10.44 28.59
N GLY A 204 -2.08 -10.28 27.65
CA GLY A 204 -1.89 -11.21 26.53
C GLY A 204 -2.86 -11.03 25.36
N ASN A 205 -3.77 -10.07 25.44
CA ASN A 205 -4.63 -9.69 24.33
C ASN A 205 -3.93 -8.61 23.48
N TYR A 206 -3.56 -8.95 22.25
CA TYR A 206 -2.95 -8.04 21.30
C TYR A 206 -4.00 -7.15 20.63
N PHE A 207 -3.62 -5.93 20.29
CA PHE A 207 -4.48 -4.95 19.61
C PHE A 207 -4.13 -4.76 18.14
N ALA A 208 -3.08 -5.43 17.66
CA ALA A 208 -2.66 -5.43 16.27
C ALA A 208 -1.91 -6.71 15.93
N ASN A 209 -1.90 -7.05 14.64
CA ASN A 209 -1.04 -8.09 14.07
C ASN A 209 0.37 -7.52 13.89
N THR A 210 1.31 -8.00 14.71
CA THR A 210 2.69 -7.52 14.75
C THR A 210 3.65 -8.69 14.91
N TRP A 211 4.92 -8.49 14.59
CA TRP A 211 5.95 -9.53 14.78
C TRP A 211 6.25 -9.77 16.24
N GLN A 212 6.32 -11.04 16.64
CA GLN A 212 6.75 -11.45 17.96
C GLN A 212 7.89 -12.48 17.88
N GLY A 213 8.81 -12.40 18.84
CA GLY A 213 9.97 -13.27 18.91
C GLY A 213 11.10 -12.92 17.95
N PRO A 214 12.20 -13.67 18.01
CA PRO A 214 13.35 -13.48 17.12
C PRO A 214 13.03 -13.95 15.69
N LEU A 215 13.77 -13.42 14.69
CA LEU A 215 13.54 -13.76 13.28
C LEU A 215 13.74 -15.25 12.95
N ASP A 216 14.65 -15.91 13.66
CA ASP A 216 14.94 -17.34 13.51
C ASP A 216 14.05 -18.25 14.36
N ALA A 217 13.24 -17.65 15.25
CA ALA A 217 12.28 -18.37 16.10
C ALA A 217 11.02 -17.52 16.31
N PRO A 218 10.23 -17.26 15.23
CA PRO A 218 9.07 -16.42 15.31
C PRO A 218 8.00 -17.02 16.22
N GLU A 219 7.32 -16.16 16.96
CA GLU A 219 6.19 -16.50 17.79
C GLU A 219 4.89 -15.95 17.19
N THR A 220 3.76 -16.56 17.53
CA THR A 220 2.43 -16.16 17.06
C THR A 220 1.51 -15.87 18.24
N LYS A 221 1.98 -15.02 19.16
CA LYS A 221 1.23 -14.68 20.38
C LYS A 221 -0.04 -13.90 20.08
N ASP A 222 -0.08 -13.14 18.99
CA ASP A 222 -1.27 -12.46 18.48
C ASP A 222 -2.17 -13.38 17.63
N GLY A 223 -1.74 -14.63 17.36
CA GLY A 223 -2.46 -15.62 16.58
C GLY A 223 -2.01 -15.79 15.14
N TYR A 224 -1.11 -14.92 14.62
CA TYR A 224 -0.74 -14.88 13.20
C TYR A 224 0.78 -14.80 13.02
N LEU A 225 1.29 -15.42 11.97
CA LEU A 225 2.68 -15.29 11.55
C LEU A 225 2.85 -14.27 10.42
N PHE A 226 1.86 -14.21 9.56
CA PHE A 226 1.78 -13.30 8.42
C PHE A 226 0.54 -12.41 8.56
N THR A 227 -0.11 -12.06 7.44
CA THR A 227 -1.33 -11.27 7.49
C THR A 227 -2.43 -11.93 8.32
N SER A 228 -3.30 -11.13 8.92
CA SER A 228 -4.53 -11.56 9.58
C SER A 228 -5.76 -11.11 8.80
N PRO A 229 -6.94 -11.70 9.02
CA PRO A 229 -8.20 -11.15 8.51
C PRO A 229 -8.34 -9.68 8.87
N VAL A 230 -8.81 -8.84 7.95
CA VAL A 230 -9.01 -7.42 8.25
C VAL A 230 -10.01 -7.27 9.41
N GLY A 231 -9.67 -6.42 10.37
CA GLY A 231 -10.48 -6.17 11.56
C GLY A 231 -10.40 -7.23 12.65
N ALA A 232 -9.47 -8.18 12.57
CA ALA A 232 -9.29 -9.22 13.58
C ALA A 232 -9.01 -8.65 14.98
N PHE A 233 -8.42 -7.47 15.07
CA PHE A 233 -8.01 -6.82 16.32
C PHE A 233 -8.93 -5.69 16.78
N GLY A 234 -10.11 -5.54 16.16
CA GLY A 234 -11.09 -4.52 16.54
C GLY A 234 -10.95 -3.20 15.79
N GLU A 235 -11.58 -2.18 16.34
CA GLU A 235 -11.75 -0.86 15.73
C GLU A 235 -11.18 0.21 16.64
N ASN A 236 -10.64 1.30 16.04
CA ASN A 236 -10.35 2.51 16.80
C ASN A 236 -11.67 3.27 17.11
N GLU A 237 -11.58 4.38 17.85
CA GLU A 237 -12.76 5.16 18.23
C GLU A 237 -13.58 5.70 17.03
N ALA A 238 -12.97 5.87 15.86
CA ALA A 238 -13.65 6.27 14.63
C ALA A 238 -14.28 5.09 13.88
N GLY A 239 -14.10 3.85 14.33
CA GLY A 239 -14.61 2.65 13.68
C GLY A 239 -13.73 2.11 12.56
N LEU A 240 -12.45 2.51 12.50
CA LEU A 240 -11.46 2.00 11.56
C LEU A 240 -10.69 0.80 12.13
N THR A 241 -10.36 -0.16 11.29
CA THR A 241 -9.54 -1.32 11.65
C THR A 241 -8.17 -1.24 11.01
N ASP A 242 -7.20 -1.96 11.55
CA ASP A 242 -5.86 -2.13 10.96
C ASP A 242 -5.17 -0.78 10.67
N MET A 243 -5.29 0.17 11.59
CA MET A 243 -4.58 1.45 11.54
C MET A 243 -3.19 1.40 12.18
N GLY A 244 -2.72 0.20 12.49
CA GLY A 244 -1.39 -0.14 12.96
C GLY A 244 -1.19 -1.65 12.85
N GLY A 245 -0.04 -2.09 12.32
CA GLY A 245 0.26 -3.49 12.05
C GLY A 245 -0.46 -4.08 10.83
N ASN A 246 -0.48 -5.38 10.73
CA ASN A 246 -0.99 -6.19 9.62
C ASN A 246 -0.25 -5.92 8.30
N VAL A 247 -0.52 -4.84 7.57
CA VAL A 247 0.21 -4.48 6.36
C VAL A 247 0.55 -2.99 6.31
N TRP A 248 1.72 -2.67 5.77
CA TRP A 248 2.01 -1.33 5.31
C TRP A 248 0.95 -0.87 4.32
N GLN A 249 0.61 0.41 4.34
CA GLN A 249 -0.46 0.97 3.52
C GLN A 249 0.05 2.15 2.69
N TRP A 250 -0.05 2.02 1.36
CA TRP A 250 0.30 3.07 0.43
C TRP A 250 -0.53 4.33 0.64
N CYS A 251 0.16 5.49 0.67
CA CYS A 251 -0.44 6.82 0.63
C CYS A 251 -0.19 7.50 -0.73
N ALA A 252 -1.01 8.51 -1.05
CA ALA A 252 -0.91 9.23 -2.32
C ALA A 252 0.37 10.05 -2.47
N ASN A 253 0.97 10.51 -1.36
CA ASN A 253 2.07 11.47 -1.35
C ASN A 253 3.40 10.86 -1.79
N HIS A 254 4.21 11.68 -2.45
CA HIS A 254 5.65 11.46 -2.47
C HIS A 254 6.21 11.61 -1.06
N TYR A 255 7.18 10.75 -0.71
CA TYR A 255 7.86 10.90 0.56
C TYR A 255 8.73 12.15 0.55
N LYS A 256 8.55 12.95 1.60
CA LYS A 256 9.36 14.13 1.88
C LYS A 256 9.58 14.25 3.38
N PRO A 257 10.73 14.77 3.82
CA PRO A 257 10.91 15.18 5.19
C PRO A 257 9.81 16.18 5.61
N TYR A 258 9.42 16.15 6.86
CA TYR A 258 8.47 17.13 7.39
C TYR A 258 9.07 18.54 7.39
N PRO A 259 8.24 19.60 7.35
CA PRO A 259 8.73 20.97 7.41
C PRO A 259 9.59 21.20 8.66
N GLY A 260 10.86 21.62 8.46
CA GLY A 260 11.84 21.81 9.53
C GLY A 260 12.63 20.57 9.92
N ASN A 261 12.46 19.46 9.22
CA ASN A 261 13.34 18.29 9.34
C ASN A 261 14.51 18.41 8.38
N ASP A 262 15.71 18.12 8.86
CA ASP A 262 16.97 18.23 8.09
C ASP A 262 17.36 16.91 7.40
N GLU A 263 16.49 15.90 7.36
CA GLU A 263 16.75 14.66 6.62
C GLU A 263 16.97 14.95 5.13
N PRO A 264 17.89 14.23 4.48
CA PRO A 264 18.06 14.34 3.05
C PRO A 264 16.75 14.00 2.30
N VAL A 265 16.36 14.86 1.37
CA VAL A 265 15.26 14.55 0.44
C VAL A 265 15.73 13.40 -0.46
N SER A 266 14.91 12.39 -0.64
CA SER A 266 15.20 11.33 -1.61
C SER A 266 15.38 11.94 -3.01
N GLU A 267 16.47 11.58 -3.67
CA GLU A 267 16.73 11.98 -5.06
C GLU A 267 15.78 11.28 -6.05
N ASP A 268 15.20 10.14 -5.65
CA ASP A 268 14.20 9.43 -6.48
C ASP A 268 12.84 10.13 -6.36
N PRO A 269 12.32 10.73 -7.44
CA PRO A 269 11.02 11.38 -7.45
C PRO A 269 9.84 10.40 -7.33
N ASN A 270 10.11 9.10 -7.41
CA ASN A 270 9.09 8.05 -7.47
C ASN A 270 8.81 7.41 -6.10
N VAL A 271 9.51 7.83 -5.06
CA VAL A 271 9.33 7.28 -3.71
C VAL A 271 8.04 7.77 -3.09
N LYS A 272 7.22 6.83 -2.62
CA LYS A 272 5.89 7.06 -2.03
C LYS A 272 5.88 6.73 -0.55
N VAL A 273 5.01 7.42 0.18
CA VAL A 273 4.80 7.18 1.61
C VAL A 273 4.03 5.89 1.82
N ILE A 274 4.45 5.11 2.83
CA ILE A 274 3.70 4.03 3.44
C ILE A 274 3.52 4.28 4.93
N ARG A 275 2.36 3.84 5.48
CA ARG A 275 1.96 4.04 6.87
C ARG A 275 1.49 2.72 7.49
N SER A 276 1.22 2.65 8.77
CA SER A 276 0.68 1.50 9.51
C SER A 276 1.71 0.55 10.11
N GLY A 277 2.94 0.45 9.61
CA GLY A 277 3.74 -0.74 9.90
C GLY A 277 3.10 -1.99 9.31
N SER A 278 3.57 -3.16 9.69
CA SER A 278 3.04 -4.43 9.20
C SER A 278 3.20 -5.55 10.22
N PHE A 279 2.66 -6.73 9.91
CA PHE A 279 2.93 -7.95 10.67
C PHE A 279 4.43 -8.27 10.76
N PHE A 280 5.19 -7.87 9.75
CA PHE A 280 6.63 -8.06 9.71
C PHE A 280 7.34 -6.76 10.04
N TYR A 281 7.75 -6.64 11.31
CA TYR A 281 8.60 -5.55 11.75
C TYR A 281 9.44 -6.01 12.95
N ASP A 282 10.77 -5.93 12.79
CA ASP A 282 11.65 -6.66 13.70
C ASP A 282 12.36 -5.84 14.77
N THR A 283 12.85 -4.67 14.45
CA THR A 283 13.92 -4.09 15.27
C THR A 283 13.74 -2.68 15.77
N SER A 284 12.98 -1.86 15.10
CA SER A 284 12.56 -0.55 15.63
C SER A 284 11.24 -0.68 16.41
N GLY A 285 10.79 -1.92 16.49
CA GLY A 285 9.72 -2.30 17.38
C GLY A 285 8.44 -1.54 17.11
N GLU A 286 7.85 -1.12 18.18
CA GLU A 286 6.52 -0.53 18.22
C GLU A 286 6.37 0.80 17.48
N ASP A 287 7.47 1.49 17.16
CA ASP A 287 7.41 2.82 16.56
C ASP A 287 6.89 2.80 15.12
N SER A 288 7.09 1.70 14.40
CA SER A 288 6.67 1.60 13.00
C SER A 288 5.15 1.56 12.81
N PHE A 289 4.41 0.96 13.75
CA PHE A 289 2.96 0.89 13.72
C PHE A 289 2.27 1.90 14.64
N ALA A 290 3.04 2.86 15.19
CA ALA A 290 2.50 4.06 15.83
C ALA A 290 1.69 4.90 14.81
N VAL A 291 0.74 5.69 15.29
CA VAL A 291 -0.06 6.57 14.44
C VAL A 291 0.78 7.58 13.66
N SER A 292 1.96 7.95 14.18
CA SER A 292 2.96 8.81 13.52
C SER A 292 3.95 8.05 12.66
N GLY A 293 4.07 6.71 12.82
CA GLY A 293 5.03 5.86 12.12
C GLY A 293 4.90 5.96 10.60
N ARG A 294 6.01 6.22 9.92
CA ARG A 294 6.08 6.43 8.47
C ARG A 294 7.30 5.78 7.86
N SER A 295 7.15 5.33 6.63
CA SER A 295 8.25 4.81 5.82
C SER A 295 8.00 5.11 4.34
N MET A 296 8.82 4.56 3.46
CA MET A 296 8.75 4.82 2.03
C MET A 296 9.16 3.62 1.20
N ASN A 297 8.63 3.55 -0.02
CA ASN A 297 9.09 2.63 -1.06
C ASN A 297 8.95 3.28 -2.44
N SER A 298 9.68 2.76 -3.44
CA SER A 298 9.47 3.12 -4.85
C SER A 298 8.06 2.73 -5.28
N HIS A 299 7.44 3.53 -6.15
CA HIS A 299 6.07 3.33 -6.62
C HIS A 299 5.85 1.99 -7.35
N GLU A 300 6.90 1.35 -7.86
CA GLU A 300 6.85 0.05 -8.52
C GLU A 300 7.11 -1.12 -7.56
N THR A 301 7.53 -0.85 -6.32
CA THR A 301 7.83 -1.90 -5.35
C THR A 301 6.57 -2.64 -4.92
N SER A 302 6.60 -3.95 -4.99
CA SER A 302 5.58 -4.85 -4.44
C SER A 302 6.20 -5.77 -3.40
N LEU A 303 5.59 -5.87 -2.21
CA LEU A 303 6.11 -6.63 -1.08
C LEU A 303 5.01 -7.47 -0.42
N PHE A 304 5.44 -8.58 0.22
CA PHE A 304 4.56 -9.52 0.92
C PHE A 304 3.83 -8.92 2.14
N ASN A 305 4.25 -7.74 2.59
CA ASN A 305 3.74 -7.04 3.78
C ASN A 305 3.20 -5.63 3.48
N THR A 306 2.95 -5.30 2.21
CA THR A 306 2.49 -3.97 1.78
C THR A 306 1.21 -4.08 0.96
N GLY A 307 0.17 -3.40 1.41
CA GLY A 307 -1.14 -3.27 0.78
C GLY A 307 -1.60 -1.81 0.78
N PHE A 308 -2.91 -1.56 0.86
CA PHE A 308 -3.47 -0.21 0.84
C PHE A 308 -4.92 -0.17 1.31
N ARG A 309 -5.40 1.03 1.62
CA ARG A 309 -6.83 1.38 1.72
C ARG A 309 -7.15 2.56 0.84
N CYS A 310 -8.43 2.76 0.50
CA CYS A 310 -8.85 3.89 -0.32
C CYS A 310 -9.48 5.00 0.54
N ALA A 311 -9.43 6.21 -0.02
CA ALA A 311 -10.16 7.38 0.43
C ALA A 311 -11.03 7.94 -0.71
N LYS A 312 -11.95 8.83 -0.38
CA LYS A 312 -12.79 9.56 -1.32
C LYS A 312 -13.04 10.95 -0.77
N ASP A 313 -13.01 11.94 -1.65
CA ASP A 313 -13.37 13.31 -1.24
C ASP A 313 -14.85 13.36 -0.84
N ALA A 314 -15.17 14.11 0.22
CA ALA A 314 -16.54 14.46 0.51
C ALA A 314 -17.05 15.46 -0.52
N GLU A 315 -18.28 15.28 -1.00
CA GLU A 315 -18.90 16.25 -1.88
C GLU A 315 -19.06 17.56 -1.11
N LYS A 316 -18.72 18.68 -1.76
CA LYS A 316 -19.03 19.99 -1.19
C LYS A 316 -20.54 20.20 -1.31
N GLU A 317 -21.23 20.32 -0.17
CA GLU A 317 -22.60 20.81 -0.14
C GLU A 317 -22.70 22.24 -0.71
#